data_1dc78aa24b7c9df33133000e83d8e4c1
#
_entry.id   1dc78aa24b7c9df33133000e83d8e4c1
#
_cell.length_a   1.000
_cell.length_b   1.000
_cell.length_c   1.000
_cell.angle_alpha   90.00
_cell.angle_beta   90.00
_cell.angle_gamma   90.00
#
_symmetry.space_group_name_H-M   'P 1'
#
loop_
_entity.id
_entity.type
_entity.pdbx_description
1 polymer ?
#
loop_
_entity_poly.entity_id
_entity_poly.type
_entity_poly.pdbx_seq_one_letter_code
_entity_poly.pdbx_strand_id
1 'polypeptide(L)'
;LNVSWNASAPHNTMVEVRCRVYAGNTWTGWLSFGKWAPDYPRCSIKAQSEDGLVFLMGDTVTVATPGGGTGIQLQVNLSTNDDKATPAVRLLAAAVRPLAWEKHNGHPLNRRLYLPEYCLSAHDPSFGREMDLPLVMAALMNRYGEDILPEEVAYAMEDKATSSTGNAAFAAAAAGCCGYPCWQAWMDLADLRAQIHDDCSIAVRVERRIRGQRDPVGVWMGLRGFGHDDAVLADFVLLNDPTADSDGAVNCTMALADFMRYFTGRAIALRPKQREVAADLPNRVRCDLTRAEDGSYFFEQRGQQDPLPEDFSGWAAYAVHDGVAHATTAHRTFRRMERTPEGGLLFPPEQLAAGGRCSVYAVDQTGRMRVAEVRLPAPPKPAAEPAAPQQDPSTVQPGL
;
A
#
# COMPACT_ATOMS: atom_id res chain seq x y z
N LEU A 1 -5.60 6.60 -21.49
CA LEU A 1 -4.52 7.40 -20.92
C LEU A 1 -4.66 7.41 -19.41
N ASN A 2 -3.57 7.10 -18.71
CA ASN A 2 -3.46 7.25 -17.27
C ASN A 2 -2.38 8.29 -16.98
N VAL A 3 -2.65 9.17 -16.02
CA VAL A 3 -1.69 10.16 -15.56
C VAL A 3 -1.38 9.90 -14.10
N SER A 4 -0.12 10.04 -13.72
CA SER A 4 0.33 9.90 -12.34
C SER A 4 1.41 10.93 -12.03
N TRP A 5 1.56 11.25 -10.77
CA TRP A 5 2.52 12.24 -10.29
C TRP A 5 3.12 11.84 -8.96
N ASN A 6 4.32 12.33 -8.69
CA ASN A 6 4.92 12.31 -7.36
C ASN A 6 5.13 13.76 -6.93
N ALA A 7 4.48 14.15 -5.85
CA ALA A 7 4.46 15.50 -5.39
C ALA A 7 4.63 15.59 -3.87
N SER A 8 5.26 16.65 -3.41
CA SER A 8 5.25 17.10 -2.03
C SER A 8 4.29 18.26 -1.93
N ALA A 9 3.32 18.15 -1.05
CA ALA A 9 2.35 19.21 -0.76
C ALA A 9 2.35 19.47 0.76
N PRO A 10 3.20 20.37 1.27
CA PRO A 10 3.19 20.79 2.67
C PRO A 10 1.83 21.37 3.09
N HIS A 11 1.59 21.51 4.40
CA HIS A 11 0.39 22.16 4.90
C HIS A 11 0.13 23.51 4.20
N ASN A 12 -1.14 23.83 3.98
CA ASN A 12 -1.61 25.01 3.25
C ASN A 12 -1.22 25.05 1.76
N THR A 13 -0.78 23.94 1.18
CA THR A 13 -0.46 23.86 -0.24
C THR A 13 -1.27 22.79 -0.95
N MET A 14 -1.32 22.85 -2.26
CA MET A 14 -2.08 21.94 -3.10
C MET A 14 -1.42 21.76 -4.45
N VAL A 15 -1.48 20.55 -4.98
CA VAL A 15 -1.13 20.20 -6.35
C VAL A 15 -2.39 19.73 -7.07
N GLU A 16 -2.69 20.30 -8.22
CA GLU A 16 -3.73 19.82 -9.12
C GLU A 16 -3.11 19.46 -10.46
N VAL A 17 -3.41 18.25 -10.95
CA VAL A 17 -2.94 17.77 -12.26
C VAL A 17 -4.13 17.74 -13.22
N ARG A 18 -3.94 18.32 -14.39
CA ARG A 18 -4.93 18.36 -15.47
C ARG A 18 -4.35 17.82 -16.76
N CYS A 19 -5.21 17.32 -17.61
CA CYS A 19 -4.84 17.02 -18.99
C CYS A 19 -5.88 17.59 -19.97
N ARG A 20 -5.46 17.74 -21.22
CA ARG A 20 -6.36 17.85 -22.37
C ARG A 20 -5.86 16.99 -23.50
N VAL A 21 -6.78 16.53 -24.33
CA VAL A 21 -6.51 15.59 -25.41
C VAL A 21 -6.85 16.23 -26.74
N TYR A 22 -6.02 16.01 -27.74
CA TYR A 22 -6.35 16.33 -29.12
C TYR A 22 -7.05 15.14 -29.76
N ALA A 23 -8.34 15.27 -30.02
CA ALA A 23 -9.22 14.25 -30.58
C ALA A 23 -10.25 14.90 -31.48
N GLY A 24 -10.69 14.22 -32.55
CA GLY A 24 -11.68 14.80 -33.48
C GLY A 24 -11.21 16.12 -34.12
N ASN A 25 -9.89 16.29 -34.35
CA ASN A 25 -9.27 17.50 -34.91
C ASN A 25 -9.33 18.76 -34.04
N THR A 26 -9.59 18.60 -32.73
CA THR A 26 -9.62 19.74 -31.80
C THR A 26 -9.03 19.35 -30.45
N TRP A 27 -8.62 20.35 -29.70
CA TRP A 27 -8.26 20.17 -28.28
C TRP A 27 -9.51 20.21 -27.42
N THR A 28 -9.64 19.23 -26.51
CA THR A 28 -10.66 19.32 -25.46
C THR A 28 -10.39 20.47 -24.49
N GLY A 29 -11.37 20.82 -23.69
CA GLY A 29 -11.15 21.56 -22.45
C GLY A 29 -10.23 20.79 -21.49
N TRP A 30 -9.74 21.47 -20.45
CA TRP A 30 -8.92 20.86 -19.41
C TRP A 30 -9.75 19.96 -18.49
N LEU A 31 -9.32 18.71 -18.34
CA LEU A 31 -9.90 17.71 -17.43
C LEU A 31 -8.96 17.57 -16.21
N SER A 32 -9.52 17.71 -15.02
CA SER A 32 -8.75 17.62 -13.76
C SER A 32 -8.80 16.23 -13.19
N PHE A 33 -7.64 15.65 -12.86
CA PHE A 33 -7.53 14.39 -12.13
C PHE A 33 -7.83 14.54 -10.63
N GLY A 34 -8.09 15.76 -10.16
CA GLY A 34 -8.34 16.08 -8.78
C GLY A 34 -7.18 16.79 -8.11
N LYS A 35 -7.32 16.92 -6.81
CA LYS A 35 -6.40 17.70 -5.98
C LYS A 35 -5.66 16.81 -5.00
N TRP A 36 -4.37 17.02 -4.90
CA TRP A 36 -3.49 16.37 -3.93
C TRP A 36 -3.04 17.41 -2.90
N ALA A 37 -3.49 17.23 -1.65
CA ALA A 37 -3.19 18.14 -0.55
C ALA A 37 -3.32 17.42 0.80
N PRO A 38 -2.57 17.83 1.85
CA PRO A 38 -2.70 17.24 3.18
C PRO A 38 -3.95 17.75 3.92
N ASP A 39 -4.33 19.02 3.74
CA ASP A 39 -5.36 19.69 4.53
C ASP A 39 -6.75 19.67 3.88
N TYR A 40 -6.85 19.19 2.65
CA TYR A 40 -8.10 19.15 1.89
C TYR A 40 -8.44 17.71 1.48
N PRO A 41 -9.72 17.37 1.37
CA PRO A 41 -10.10 16.07 0.86
C PRO A 41 -9.49 15.81 -0.52
N ARG A 42 -8.80 14.69 -0.66
CA ARG A 42 -8.30 14.24 -1.97
C ARG A 42 -9.48 13.65 -2.74
N CYS A 43 -9.90 14.35 -3.76
CA CYS A 43 -11.07 13.96 -4.54
C CYS A 43 -10.69 13.89 -6.01
N SER A 44 -10.94 12.75 -6.65
CA SER A 44 -10.94 12.65 -8.09
C SER A 44 -12.17 13.33 -8.70
N ILE A 45 -12.11 13.61 -9.97
CA ILE A 45 -13.19 14.26 -10.70
C ILE A 45 -13.64 13.34 -11.82
N LYS A 46 -14.95 13.14 -11.92
CA LYS A 46 -15.57 12.59 -13.14
C LYS A 46 -15.89 13.74 -14.05
N ALA A 47 -15.34 13.73 -15.24
CA ALA A 47 -15.52 14.81 -16.20
C ALA A 47 -15.67 14.25 -17.63
N GLN A 48 -16.30 15.03 -18.49
CA GLN A 48 -16.45 14.76 -19.90
C GLN A 48 -16.11 16.04 -20.66
N SER A 49 -15.48 15.90 -21.83
CA SER A 49 -15.31 17.04 -22.72
C SER A 49 -16.68 17.51 -23.28
N GLU A 50 -16.76 18.80 -23.65
CA GLU A 50 -18.00 19.41 -24.15
C GLU A 50 -18.57 18.68 -25.38
N ASP A 51 -17.69 18.16 -26.22
CA ASP A 51 -18.04 17.39 -27.41
C ASP A 51 -18.41 15.93 -27.13
N GLY A 52 -18.29 15.47 -25.89
CA GLY A 52 -18.56 14.09 -25.48
C GLY A 52 -17.58 13.04 -25.98
N LEU A 53 -16.43 13.44 -26.51
CA LEU A 53 -15.45 12.53 -27.11
C LEU A 53 -14.43 12.00 -26.11
N VAL A 54 -14.24 12.68 -24.98
CA VAL A 54 -13.23 12.33 -23.96
C VAL A 54 -13.89 12.28 -22.60
N PHE A 55 -13.64 11.19 -21.87
CA PHE A 55 -14.17 10.93 -20.54
C PHE A 55 -13.03 10.73 -19.55
N LEU A 56 -13.10 11.39 -18.43
CA LEU A 56 -12.25 11.15 -17.26
C LEU A 56 -13.06 10.46 -16.17
N MET A 57 -12.61 9.29 -15.76
CA MET A 57 -13.19 8.49 -14.69
C MET A 57 -12.11 8.18 -13.66
N GLY A 58 -12.06 8.99 -12.60
CA GLY A 58 -11.05 8.85 -11.55
C GLY A 58 -9.63 9.09 -12.07
N ASP A 59 -8.92 8.04 -12.37
CA ASP A 59 -7.51 8.06 -12.81
C ASP A 59 -7.31 7.76 -14.31
N THR A 60 -8.40 7.55 -15.06
CA THR A 60 -8.32 7.08 -16.44
C THR A 60 -9.10 8.00 -17.40
N VAL A 61 -8.40 8.46 -18.42
CA VAL A 61 -9.00 9.17 -19.55
C VAL A 61 -9.23 8.22 -20.72
N THR A 62 -10.46 8.17 -21.19
CA THR A 62 -10.89 7.37 -22.35
C THR A 62 -11.29 8.30 -23.49
N VAL A 63 -10.84 7.98 -24.69
CA VAL A 63 -11.19 8.70 -25.93
C VAL A 63 -12.13 7.82 -26.75
N ALA A 64 -13.32 8.33 -27.03
CA ALA A 64 -14.40 7.58 -27.69
C ALA A 64 -14.37 7.68 -29.24
N THR A 65 -13.43 8.43 -29.82
CA THR A 65 -13.29 8.51 -31.28
C THR A 65 -12.66 7.25 -31.85
N PRO A 66 -13.06 6.76 -33.03
CA PRO A 66 -12.42 5.61 -33.68
C PRO A 66 -10.92 5.76 -33.90
N GLY A 67 -10.45 6.99 -34.15
CA GLY A 67 -9.03 7.31 -34.33
C GLY A 67 -8.27 7.55 -33.01
N GLY A 68 -8.96 7.48 -31.88
CA GLY A 68 -8.36 7.80 -30.57
C GLY A 68 -7.94 9.26 -30.44
N GLY A 69 -7.07 9.53 -29.49
CA GLY A 69 -6.39 10.83 -29.31
C GLY A 69 -5.01 10.81 -29.98
N THR A 70 -4.63 11.90 -30.63
CA THR A 70 -3.33 12.05 -31.29
C THR A 70 -2.37 13.02 -30.61
N GLY A 71 -2.85 13.73 -29.58
CA GLY A 71 -2.03 14.62 -28.77
C GLY A 71 -2.52 14.72 -27.34
N ILE A 72 -1.60 14.94 -26.41
CA ILE A 72 -1.91 15.21 -25.02
C ILE A 72 -1.13 16.42 -24.54
N GLN A 73 -1.74 17.19 -23.65
CA GLN A 73 -1.05 18.20 -22.86
C GLN A 73 -1.39 17.98 -21.39
N LEU A 74 -0.37 18.18 -20.56
CA LEU A 74 -0.49 18.12 -19.12
C LEU A 74 -0.27 19.52 -18.54
N GLN A 75 -1.02 19.83 -17.50
CA GLN A 75 -0.88 21.06 -16.71
C GLN A 75 -0.81 20.68 -15.26
N VAL A 76 0.11 21.30 -14.54
CA VAL A 76 0.21 21.21 -13.08
C VAL A 76 -0.02 22.58 -12.50
N ASN A 77 -1.01 22.68 -11.62
CA ASN A 77 -1.28 23.88 -10.85
C ASN A 77 -0.73 23.69 -9.44
N LEU A 78 0.19 24.55 -9.04
CA LEU A 78 0.77 24.59 -7.71
C LEU A 78 0.14 25.79 -6.97
N SER A 79 -0.50 25.53 -5.84
CA SER A 79 -1.18 26.56 -5.06
C SER A 79 -0.71 26.55 -3.63
N THR A 80 -0.60 27.71 -3.01
CA THR A 80 -0.27 27.89 -1.60
C THR A 80 -1.09 29.02 -1.00
N ASN A 81 -1.46 28.84 0.27
CA ASN A 81 -2.01 29.90 1.13
C ASN A 81 -0.99 30.39 2.17
N ASP A 82 0.25 29.91 2.08
CA ASP A 82 1.34 30.24 2.99
C ASP A 82 2.58 30.60 2.16
N ASP A 83 3.09 31.82 2.33
CA ASP A 83 4.27 32.32 1.62
C ASP A 83 5.57 31.59 1.98
N LYS A 84 5.56 30.78 3.06
CA LYS A 84 6.69 29.97 3.53
C LYS A 84 6.62 28.52 3.04
N ALA A 85 5.51 28.09 2.47
CA ALA A 85 5.30 26.74 2.02
C ALA A 85 5.13 26.66 0.50
N THR A 86 5.88 25.80 -0.15
CA THR A 86 5.83 25.64 -1.61
C THR A 86 5.61 24.15 -1.94
N PRO A 87 4.56 23.81 -2.70
CA PRO A 87 4.41 22.46 -3.22
C PRO A 87 5.41 22.22 -4.35
N ALA A 88 5.80 20.95 -4.53
CA ALA A 88 6.75 20.57 -5.57
C ALA A 88 6.32 19.27 -6.25
N VAL A 89 6.47 19.20 -7.58
CA VAL A 89 6.29 17.97 -8.36
C VAL A 89 7.65 17.44 -8.78
N ARG A 90 7.92 16.19 -8.46
CA ARG A 90 9.18 15.51 -8.78
C ARG A 90 9.06 14.61 -10.00
N LEU A 91 7.88 14.08 -10.26
CA LEU A 91 7.58 13.24 -11.41
C LEU A 91 6.17 13.55 -11.90
N LEU A 92 6.02 13.63 -13.21
CA LEU A 92 4.75 13.66 -13.92
C LEU A 92 4.85 12.65 -15.05
N ALA A 93 3.97 11.66 -15.06
CA ALA A 93 3.98 10.59 -16.05
C ALA A 93 2.62 10.47 -16.73
N ALA A 94 2.64 10.17 -18.02
CA ALA A 94 1.47 9.86 -18.82
C ALA A 94 1.67 8.53 -19.53
N ALA A 95 0.81 7.57 -19.26
CA ALA A 95 0.81 6.28 -19.90
C ALA A 95 -0.33 6.18 -20.92
N VAL A 96 0.02 6.07 -22.18
CA VAL A 96 -0.93 5.96 -23.29
C VAL A 96 -1.05 4.51 -23.71
N ARG A 97 -2.27 4.00 -23.81
CA ARG A 97 -2.53 2.71 -24.45
C ARG A 97 -2.82 2.94 -25.93
N PRO A 98 -1.99 2.45 -26.85
CA PRO A 98 -2.22 2.56 -28.27
C PRO A 98 -3.51 1.81 -28.69
N LEU A 99 -4.18 2.27 -29.72
CA LEU A 99 -5.34 1.56 -30.30
C LEU A 99 -4.92 0.18 -30.84
N ALA A 100 -3.84 0.15 -31.61
CA ALA A 100 -3.20 -1.08 -32.09
C ALA A 100 -1.98 -1.38 -31.20
N TRP A 101 -2.24 -2.02 -30.06
CA TRP A 101 -1.16 -2.37 -29.13
C TRP A 101 -0.61 -3.75 -29.49
N GLU A 102 0.55 -3.75 -30.14
CA GLU A 102 1.35 -4.96 -30.34
C GLU A 102 2.00 -5.36 -29.02
N LYS A 103 1.65 -6.54 -28.53
CA LYS A 103 2.19 -7.07 -27.26
C LYS A 103 3.38 -7.96 -27.55
N HIS A 104 4.46 -7.73 -26.82
CA HIS A 104 5.70 -8.48 -26.93
C HIS A 104 5.91 -9.35 -25.70
N ASN A 105 6.48 -10.54 -25.88
CA ASN A 105 6.75 -11.46 -24.78
C ASN A 105 8.10 -11.18 -24.09
N GLY A 106 9.05 -10.56 -24.79
CA GLY A 106 10.41 -10.39 -24.29
C GLY A 106 11.16 -11.72 -24.13
N HIS A 107 12.35 -11.64 -23.55
CA HIS A 107 13.15 -12.83 -23.27
C HIS A 107 12.61 -13.55 -22.01
N PRO A 108 12.63 -14.89 -21.95
CA PRO A 108 12.32 -15.63 -20.74
C PRO A 108 13.16 -15.13 -19.56
N LEU A 109 12.53 -15.02 -18.41
CA LEU A 109 13.16 -14.55 -17.18
C LEU A 109 12.86 -15.54 -16.05
N ASN A 110 13.91 -16.02 -15.39
CA ASN A 110 13.80 -16.79 -14.16
C ASN A 110 14.36 -15.94 -13.01
N ARG A 111 13.49 -15.14 -12.40
CA ARG A 111 13.86 -14.22 -11.30
C ARG A 111 12.70 -14.05 -10.36
N ARG A 112 13.01 -14.08 -9.07
CA ARG A 112 12.05 -13.90 -7.98
C ARG A 112 12.45 -12.72 -7.11
N LEU A 113 11.50 -11.83 -6.85
CA LEU A 113 11.58 -10.78 -5.85
C LEU A 113 10.85 -11.23 -4.58
N TYR A 114 11.30 -10.74 -3.45
CA TYR A 114 10.64 -10.95 -2.16
C TYR A 114 9.79 -9.72 -1.85
N LEU A 115 8.50 -9.93 -1.63
CA LEU A 115 7.57 -8.90 -1.15
C LEU A 115 7.00 -9.35 0.19
N PRO A 116 6.80 -8.45 1.15
CA PRO A 116 6.01 -8.73 2.35
C PRO A 116 4.61 -9.25 1.99
N GLU A 117 4.09 -10.12 2.83
CA GLU A 117 2.82 -10.79 2.63
C GLU A 117 1.74 -10.10 3.47
N TYR A 118 0.78 -9.46 2.81
CA TYR A 118 -0.34 -8.78 3.45
C TYR A 118 -1.64 -9.25 2.81
N CYS A 119 -2.57 -9.78 3.62
CA CYS A 119 -3.90 -10.19 3.16
C CYS A 119 -4.99 -9.26 3.69
N LEU A 120 -6.09 -9.16 2.96
CA LEU A 120 -7.24 -8.31 3.32
C LEU A 120 -7.83 -8.62 4.70
N SER A 121 -7.86 -9.89 5.09
CA SER A 121 -8.52 -10.34 6.32
C SER A 121 -7.78 -9.91 7.60
N ALA A 122 -6.50 -9.55 7.51
CA ALA A 122 -5.68 -9.12 8.64
C ALA A 122 -5.70 -7.60 8.87
N HIS A 123 -6.34 -6.83 7.99
CA HIS A 123 -6.28 -5.37 7.97
C HIS A 123 -7.64 -4.72 8.24
N ASP A 124 -7.65 -3.38 8.28
CA ASP A 124 -8.83 -2.59 8.61
C ASP A 124 -10.02 -2.90 7.68
N PRO A 125 -11.12 -3.46 8.19
CA PRO A 125 -12.26 -3.85 7.38
C PRO A 125 -13.05 -2.68 6.81
N SER A 126 -12.81 -1.44 7.25
CA SER A 126 -13.52 -0.24 6.77
C SER A 126 -13.33 -0.02 5.27
N PHE A 127 -12.19 -0.44 4.72
CA PHE A 127 -11.90 -0.33 3.29
C PHE A 127 -12.41 -1.53 2.47
N GLY A 128 -12.83 -2.60 3.12
CA GLY A 128 -13.32 -3.79 2.46
C GLY A 128 -12.34 -4.34 1.41
N ARG A 129 -12.86 -4.71 0.24
CA ARG A 129 -12.04 -5.28 -0.85
C ARG A 129 -11.12 -4.27 -1.55
N GLU A 130 -11.38 -3.00 -1.41
CA GLU A 130 -10.61 -1.93 -2.04
C GLU A 130 -9.27 -1.69 -1.34
N MET A 131 -9.02 -2.39 -0.23
CA MET A 131 -7.73 -2.42 0.44
C MET A 131 -6.63 -3.18 -0.36
N ASP A 132 -6.97 -3.87 -1.44
CA ASP A 132 -6.01 -4.62 -2.27
C ASP A 132 -4.86 -3.75 -2.78
N LEU A 133 -5.14 -2.57 -3.33
CA LEU A 133 -4.11 -1.67 -3.83
C LEU A 133 -3.22 -1.10 -2.70
N PRO A 134 -3.74 -0.57 -1.58
CA PRO A 134 -2.92 -0.17 -0.43
C PRO A 134 -2.00 -1.26 0.11
N LEU A 135 -2.50 -2.50 0.24
CA LEU A 135 -1.71 -3.65 0.68
C LEU A 135 -0.52 -3.92 -0.24
N VAL A 136 -0.79 -3.95 -1.54
CA VAL A 136 0.26 -4.15 -2.54
C VAL A 136 1.25 -2.99 -2.50
N MET A 137 0.80 -1.74 -2.48
CA MET A 137 1.69 -0.57 -2.45
C MET A 137 2.57 -0.54 -1.20
N ALA A 138 2.03 -0.87 -0.02
CA ALA A 138 2.82 -1.01 1.20
C ALA A 138 3.86 -2.12 1.05
N ALA A 139 3.50 -3.29 0.49
CA ALA A 139 4.44 -4.38 0.24
C ALA A 139 5.57 -3.96 -0.72
N LEU A 140 5.25 -3.20 -1.79
CA LEU A 140 6.26 -2.71 -2.73
C LEU A 140 7.25 -1.74 -2.07
N MET A 141 6.78 -0.83 -1.21
CA MET A 141 7.65 0.12 -0.49
C MET A 141 8.45 -0.56 0.61
N ASN A 142 7.82 -1.42 1.40
CA ASN A 142 8.46 -2.13 2.52
C ASN A 142 9.54 -3.11 2.03
N ARG A 143 9.43 -3.63 0.81
CA ARG A 143 10.51 -4.39 0.16
C ARG A 143 11.83 -3.61 0.11
N TYR A 144 11.78 -2.29 -0.04
CA TYR A 144 12.96 -1.43 -0.07
C TYR A 144 13.35 -0.88 1.31
N GLY A 145 12.77 -1.42 2.39
CA GLY A 145 13.11 -1.02 3.76
C GLY A 145 12.25 0.10 4.32
N GLU A 146 11.19 0.51 3.63
CA GLU A 146 10.19 1.41 4.23
C GLU A 146 9.47 0.66 5.36
N ASP A 147 9.14 1.39 6.41
CA ASP A 147 8.36 0.87 7.52
C ASP A 147 6.99 1.57 7.56
N ILE A 148 6.13 1.19 6.60
CA ILE A 148 4.80 1.78 6.43
C ILE A 148 3.72 0.72 6.58
N LEU A 149 2.66 1.07 7.31
CA LEU A 149 1.50 0.22 7.44
C LEU A 149 0.62 0.34 6.19
N PRO A 150 -0.02 -0.75 5.72
CA PRO A 150 -0.99 -0.68 4.62
C PRO A 150 -2.10 0.35 4.85
N GLU A 151 -2.55 0.51 6.09
CA GLU A 151 -3.56 1.50 6.48
C GLU A 151 -3.07 2.93 6.30
N GLU A 152 -1.79 3.21 6.55
CA GLU A 152 -1.22 4.54 6.29
C GLU A 152 -1.31 4.88 4.80
N VAL A 153 -1.02 3.88 3.95
CA VAL A 153 -1.16 4.04 2.49
C VAL A 153 -2.62 4.22 2.11
N ALA A 154 -3.52 3.41 2.68
CA ALA A 154 -4.95 3.49 2.40
C ALA A 154 -5.51 4.88 2.72
N TYR A 155 -5.27 5.39 3.92
CA TYR A 155 -5.73 6.72 4.32
C TYR A 155 -5.07 7.84 3.53
N ALA A 156 -3.80 7.68 3.13
CA ALA A 156 -3.11 8.66 2.30
C ALA A 156 -3.70 8.76 0.90
N MET A 157 -4.11 7.62 0.31
CA MET A 157 -4.58 7.56 -1.07
C MET A 157 -6.11 7.49 -1.23
N GLU A 158 -6.86 7.52 -0.12
CA GLU A 158 -8.32 7.48 -0.17
C GLU A 158 -8.89 8.59 -1.04
N ASP A 159 -9.67 8.21 -2.03
CA ASP A 159 -10.40 9.12 -2.91
C ASP A 159 -11.76 9.44 -2.30
N LYS A 160 -11.86 10.61 -1.68
CA LYS A 160 -13.07 11.03 -0.97
C LYS A 160 -14.29 11.22 -1.87
N ALA A 161 -14.10 11.36 -3.20
CA ALA A 161 -15.21 11.45 -4.14
C ALA A 161 -15.95 10.11 -4.32
N THR A 162 -15.27 9.00 -4.09
CA THR A 162 -15.78 7.65 -4.28
C THR A 162 -15.73 6.81 -3.02
N SER A 163 -15.14 7.32 -1.93
CA SER A 163 -14.82 6.58 -0.70
C SER A 163 -14.03 5.30 -1.00
N SER A 164 -13.05 5.39 -1.91
CA SER A 164 -12.33 4.28 -2.49
C SER A 164 -10.83 4.47 -2.36
N THR A 165 -10.11 3.38 -2.22
CA THR A 165 -8.65 3.33 -2.29
C THR A 165 -8.13 2.74 -3.60
N GLY A 166 -9.00 2.60 -4.60
CA GLY A 166 -8.66 2.02 -5.90
C GLY A 166 -8.03 2.98 -6.91
N ASN A 167 -7.83 4.26 -6.56
CA ASN A 167 -7.29 5.28 -7.46
C ASN A 167 -5.77 5.14 -7.59
N ALA A 168 -5.30 4.60 -8.71
CA ALA A 168 -3.88 4.33 -8.94
C ALA A 168 -3.02 5.60 -9.12
N ALA A 169 -3.61 6.74 -9.50
CA ALA A 169 -2.88 8.01 -9.51
C ALA A 169 -2.56 8.49 -8.09
N PHE A 170 -3.52 8.33 -7.16
CA PHE A 170 -3.30 8.65 -5.75
C PHE A 170 -2.35 7.65 -5.08
N ALA A 171 -2.37 6.37 -5.49
CA ALA A 171 -1.38 5.38 -5.04
C ALA A 171 0.06 5.79 -5.43
N ALA A 172 0.26 6.21 -6.68
CA ALA A 172 1.56 6.71 -7.13
C ALA A 172 1.96 8.00 -6.40
N ALA A 173 1.01 8.89 -6.13
CA ALA A 173 1.27 10.11 -5.37
C ALA A 173 1.64 9.82 -3.92
N ALA A 174 0.99 8.85 -3.25
CA ALA A 174 1.32 8.41 -1.89
C ALA A 174 2.73 7.83 -1.82
N ALA A 175 3.12 6.95 -2.75
CA ALA A 175 4.49 6.45 -2.84
C ALA A 175 5.50 7.58 -3.09
N GLY A 176 5.13 8.58 -3.89
CA GLY A 176 5.91 9.79 -4.12
C GLY A 176 6.16 10.61 -2.85
N CYS A 177 5.19 10.69 -1.93
CA CYS A 177 5.36 11.32 -0.62
C CYS A 177 6.39 10.58 0.25
N CYS A 178 6.56 9.27 0.06
CA CYS A 178 7.60 8.48 0.70
C CYS A 178 8.96 8.58 -0.03
N GLY A 179 9.06 9.34 -1.12
CA GLY A 179 10.28 9.54 -1.88
C GLY A 179 10.55 8.52 -2.98
N TYR A 180 9.63 7.61 -3.26
CA TYR A 180 9.77 6.62 -4.31
C TYR A 180 9.35 7.18 -5.67
N PRO A 181 10.16 7.07 -6.73
CA PRO A 181 9.70 7.24 -8.09
C PRO A 181 8.64 6.19 -8.42
N CYS A 182 7.40 6.62 -8.62
CA CYS A 182 6.25 5.74 -8.82
C CYS A 182 5.34 6.28 -9.92
N TRP A 183 4.92 5.42 -10.85
CA TRP A 183 4.05 5.83 -11.95
C TRP A 183 3.16 4.69 -12.45
N GLN A 184 2.01 5.05 -13.01
CA GLN A 184 1.17 4.14 -13.76
C GLN A 184 1.75 3.88 -15.16
N ALA A 185 1.58 2.65 -15.66
CA ALA A 185 1.99 2.27 -17.00
C ALA A 185 1.00 1.28 -17.63
N TRP A 186 0.99 1.24 -18.95
CA TRP A 186 0.49 0.12 -19.73
C TRP A 186 1.70 -0.74 -20.10
N MET A 187 1.69 -1.98 -19.66
CA MET A 187 2.81 -2.91 -19.81
C MET A 187 2.37 -4.19 -20.51
N ASP A 188 3.20 -4.70 -21.40
CA ASP A 188 3.12 -6.07 -21.90
C ASP A 188 4.05 -7.00 -21.11
N LEU A 189 4.20 -8.24 -21.53
CA LEU A 189 5.04 -9.21 -20.84
C LEU A 189 6.54 -8.84 -20.94
N ALA A 190 6.96 -8.26 -22.07
CA ALA A 190 8.35 -7.81 -22.22
C ALA A 190 8.68 -6.68 -21.24
N ASP A 191 7.76 -5.72 -21.07
CA ASP A 191 7.90 -4.63 -20.12
C ASP A 191 7.97 -5.14 -18.68
N LEU A 192 7.05 -6.05 -18.29
CA LEU A 192 7.04 -6.64 -16.96
C LEU A 192 8.34 -7.38 -16.65
N ARG A 193 8.83 -8.18 -17.61
CA ARG A 193 10.10 -8.90 -17.47
C ARG A 193 11.28 -7.95 -17.33
N ALA A 194 11.32 -6.88 -18.12
CA ALA A 194 12.37 -5.86 -18.05
C ALA A 194 12.38 -5.16 -16.66
N GLN A 195 11.21 -4.76 -16.16
CA GLN A 195 11.12 -4.12 -14.84
C GLN A 195 11.58 -5.07 -13.72
N ILE A 196 11.16 -6.35 -13.74
CA ILE A 196 11.62 -7.34 -12.75
C ILE A 196 13.12 -7.60 -12.88
N HIS A 197 13.65 -7.62 -14.10
CA HIS A 197 15.09 -7.73 -14.35
C HIS A 197 15.85 -6.56 -13.71
N ASP A 198 15.31 -5.35 -13.80
CA ASP A 198 15.88 -4.12 -13.24
C ASP A 198 15.60 -3.92 -11.75
N ASP A 199 15.11 -4.95 -11.05
CA ASP A 199 14.80 -4.92 -9.62
C ASP A 199 13.67 -3.96 -9.22
N CYS A 200 12.81 -3.56 -10.16
CA CYS A 200 11.66 -2.70 -9.88
C CYS A 200 10.53 -3.48 -9.24
N SER A 201 9.87 -2.87 -8.27
CA SER A 201 8.63 -3.40 -7.68
C SER A 201 7.43 -3.01 -8.53
N ILE A 202 6.52 -3.95 -8.78
CA ILE A 202 5.38 -3.73 -9.68
C ILE A 202 4.10 -4.24 -9.04
N ALA A 203 3.05 -3.39 -9.08
CA ALA A 203 1.67 -3.83 -8.92
C ALA A 203 1.06 -4.06 -10.30
N VAL A 204 0.34 -5.16 -10.47
CA VAL A 204 -0.37 -5.52 -11.71
C VAL A 204 -1.86 -5.65 -11.44
N ARG A 205 -2.71 -5.18 -12.38
CA ARG A 205 -4.15 -5.35 -12.26
C ARG A 205 -4.59 -6.57 -13.03
N VAL A 206 -5.17 -7.53 -12.30
CA VAL A 206 -5.64 -8.83 -12.83
C VAL A 206 -7.14 -8.90 -12.70
N GLU A 207 -7.86 -9.26 -13.75
CA GLU A 207 -9.29 -9.52 -13.70
C GLU A 207 -9.55 -10.95 -13.22
N ARG A 208 -10.38 -11.10 -12.19
CA ARG A 208 -10.77 -12.40 -11.64
C ARG A 208 -12.27 -12.60 -11.69
N ARG A 209 -12.68 -13.80 -12.05
CA ARG A 209 -14.06 -14.22 -11.86
C ARG A 209 -14.24 -14.72 -10.44
N ILE A 210 -14.98 -13.98 -9.65
CA ILE A 210 -15.36 -14.38 -8.30
C ILE A 210 -16.67 -15.17 -8.38
N ARG A 211 -16.70 -16.34 -7.72
CA ARG A 211 -17.90 -17.18 -7.69
C ARG A 211 -19.11 -16.38 -7.15
N GLY A 212 -20.19 -16.38 -7.90
CA GLY A 212 -21.41 -15.65 -7.55
C GLY A 212 -21.46 -14.18 -8.05
N GLN A 213 -20.39 -13.70 -8.70
CA GLN A 213 -20.42 -12.40 -9.40
C GLN A 213 -20.55 -12.59 -10.91
N ARG A 214 -21.37 -11.72 -11.54
CA ARG A 214 -21.63 -11.78 -12.98
C ARG A 214 -20.45 -11.30 -13.80
N ASP A 215 -19.81 -10.23 -13.34
CA ASP A 215 -18.72 -9.58 -14.03
C ASP A 215 -17.37 -9.87 -13.35
N PRO A 216 -16.26 -9.92 -14.11
CA PRO A 216 -14.93 -10.03 -13.54
C PRO A 216 -14.63 -8.83 -12.63
N VAL A 217 -13.95 -9.09 -11.53
CA VAL A 217 -13.47 -8.04 -10.62
C VAL A 217 -11.98 -7.86 -10.83
N GLY A 218 -11.57 -6.62 -11.05
CA GLY A 218 -10.16 -6.27 -11.12
C GLY A 218 -9.56 -6.23 -9.71
N VAL A 219 -8.48 -6.98 -9.51
CA VAL A 219 -7.71 -7.04 -8.26
C VAL A 219 -6.28 -6.57 -8.55
N TRP A 220 -5.73 -5.75 -7.66
CA TRP A 220 -4.31 -5.42 -7.70
C TRP A 220 -3.50 -6.50 -6.98
N MET A 221 -2.43 -6.96 -7.61
CA MET A 221 -1.52 -7.97 -7.09
C MET A 221 -0.08 -7.49 -7.18
N GLY A 222 0.76 -7.89 -6.23
CA GLY A 222 2.19 -7.65 -6.31
C GLY A 222 2.85 -8.65 -7.25
N LEU A 223 3.56 -8.19 -8.28
CA LEU A 223 4.33 -9.07 -9.16
C LEU A 223 5.68 -9.40 -8.51
N ARG A 224 5.89 -10.67 -8.21
CA ARG A 224 7.13 -11.16 -7.58
C ARG A 224 8.15 -11.69 -8.58
N GLY A 225 7.73 -12.05 -9.78
CA GLY A 225 8.65 -12.53 -10.78
C GLY A 225 8.10 -13.60 -11.70
N PHE A 226 9.01 -14.28 -12.33
CA PHE A 226 8.75 -15.32 -13.33
C PHE A 226 9.63 -16.53 -13.07
N GLY A 227 9.18 -17.69 -13.49
CA GLY A 227 9.92 -18.92 -13.44
C GLY A 227 9.50 -19.89 -14.54
N HIS A 228 10.26 -20.97 -14.65
CA HIS A 228 10.01 -22.08 -15.56
C HIS A 228 10.00 -23.37 -14.76
N ASP A 229 9.09 -24.25 -15.08
CA ASP A 229 9.03 -25.62 -14.53
C ASP A 229 9.45 -26.60 -15.60
N ASP A 230 10.66 -27.14 -15.45
CA ASP A 230 11.25 -28.07 -16.41
C ASP A 230 10.48 -29.41 -16.48
N ALA A 231 9.79 -29.80 -15.42
CA ALA A 231 9.04 -31.07 -15.38
C ALA A 231 7.80 -31.05 -16.29
N VAL A 232 7.17 -29.90 -16.42
CA VAL A 232 5.98 -29.71 -17.26
C VAL A 232 6.21 -28.75 -18.43
N LEU A 233 7.45 -28.31 -18.63
CA LEU A 233 7.87 -27.36 -19.67
C LEU A 233 6.97 -26.14 -19.77
N ALA A 234 6.64 -25.55 -18.63
CA ALA A 234 5.70 -24.43 -18.55
C ALA A 234 6.27 -23.22 -17.80
N ASP A 235 6.03 -22.04 -18.34
CA ASP A 235 6.32 -20.78 -17.68
C ASP A 235 5.23 -20.42 -16.69
N PHE A 236 5.62 -19.83 -15.57
CA PHE A 236 4.71 -19.35 -14.55
C PHE A 236 5.08 -17.96 -14.04
N VAL A 237 4.11 -17.31 -13.42
CA VAL A 237 4.24 -16.00 -12.76
C VAL A 237 4.08 -16.18 -11.27
N LEU A 238 4.93 -15.50 -10.51
CA LEU A 238 4.87 -15.43 -9.06
C LEU A 238 4.20 -14.13 -8.64
N LEU A 239 3.15 -14.22 -7.84
CA LEU A 239 2.32 -13.09 -7.41
C LEU A 239 2.13 -13.09 -5.89
N ASN A 240 1.90 -11.90 -5.34
CA ASN A 240 1.24 -11.70 -4.06
C ASN A 240 -0.22 -11.35 -4.32
N ASP A 241 -1.13 -12.21 -3.89
CA ASP A 241 -2.57 -12.02 -3.99
C ASP A 241 -3.13 -11.57 -2.62
N PRO A 242 -3.46 -10.29 -2.45
CA PRO A 242 -3.95 -9.80 -1.16
C PRO A 242 -5.34 -10.34 -0.78
N THR A 243 -6.06 -10.97 -1.73
CA THR A 243 -7.38 -11.55 -1.48
C THR A 243 -7.32 -12.98 -0.91
N ALA A 244 -6.13 -13.47 -0.60
CA ALA A 244 -5.94 -14.76 0.06
C ALA A 244 -6.52 -14.76 1.49
N ASP A 245 -6.80 -15.95 2.02
CA ASP A 245 -7.45 -16.12 3.32
C ASP A 245 -6.53 -15.81 4.52
N SER A 246 -5.22 -15.78 4.29
CA SER A 246 -4.20 -15.49 5.31
C SER A 246 -2.92 -14.95 4.68
N ASP A 247 -2.08 -14.27 5.48
CA ASP A 247 -0.77 -13.77 5.01
C ASP A 247 0.10 -14.88 4.41
N GLY A 248 0.13 -16.06 5.04
CA GLY A 248 0.90 -17.22 4.54
C GLY A 248 0.40 -17.78 3.20
N ALA A 249 -0.83 -17.46 2.79
CA ALA A 249 -1.43 -17.88 1.52
C ALA A 249 -1.34 -16.81 0.42
N VAL A 250 -0.84 -15.62 0.73
CA VAL A 250 -0.71 -14.49 -0.21
C VAL A 250 0.19 -14.84 -1.40
N ASN A 251 1.26 -15.60 -1.15
CA ASN A 251 2.17 -16.04 -2.20
C ASN A 251 1.50 -17.08 -3.09
N CYS A 252 1.23 -16.72 -4.34
CA CYS A 252 0.65 -17.62 -5.29
C CYS A 252 1.47 -17.74 -6.58
N THR A 253 1.27 -18.85 -7.28
CA THR A 253 1.85 -19.13 -8.59
C THR A 253 0.71 -19.30 -9.58
N MET A 254 0.84 -18.68 -10.75
CA MET A 254 -0.14 -18.77 -11.82
C MET A 254 0.57 -19.17 -13.12
N ALA A 255 -0.02 -20.07 -13.91
CA ALA A 255 0.50 -20.35 -15.24
C ALA A 255 0.59 -19.04 -16.06
N LEU A 256 1.68 -18.85 -16.79
CA LEU A 256 1.89 -17.62 -17.56
C LEU A 256 0.76 -17.35 -18.55
N ALA A 257 0.25 -18.39 -19.19
CA ALA A 257 -0.86 -18.29 -20.14
C ALA A 257 -2.15 -17.76 -19.47
N ASP A 258 -2.45 -18.25 -18.25
CA ASP A 258 -3.61 -17.78 -17.49
C ASP A 258 -3.41 -16.34 -17.01
N PHE A 259 -2.23 -16.01 -16.53
CA PHE A 259 -1.89 -14.63 -16.16
C PHE A 259 -2.12 -13.68 -17.34
N MET A 260 -1.55 -13.97 -18.49
CA MET A 260 -1.70 -13.12 -19.70
C MET A 260 -3.13 -13.00 -20.20
N ARG A 261 -3.97 -13.99 -19.89
CA ARG A 261 -5.41 -13.96 -20.21
C ARG A 261 -6.17 -12.98 -19.33
N TYR A 262 -5.77 -12.82 -18.07
CA TYR A 262 -6.47 -12.01 -17.08
C TYR A 262 -5.77 -10.70 -16.77
N PHE A 263 -4.53 -10.53 -17.13
CA PHE A 263 -3.78 -9.28 -16.96
C PHE A 263 -4.34 -8.19 -17.89
N THR A 264 -4.79 -7.10 -17.30
CA THR A 264 -5.42 -5.98 -18.03
C THR A 264 -4.42 -5.15 -18.85
N GLY A 265 -3.13 -5.31 -18.60
CA GLY A 265 -2.06 -4.43 -19.10
C GLY A 265 -1.79 -3.24 -18.19
N ARG A 266 -2.64 -2.96 -17.18
CA ARG A 266 -2.40 -1.87 -16.23
C ARG A 266 -1.41 -2.32 -15.15
N ALA A 267 -0.43 -1.48 -14.91
CA ALA A 267 0.57 -1.69 -13.87
C ALA A 267 0.93 -0.37 -13.17
N ILE A 268 1.46 -0.49 -11.97
CA ILE A 268 2.12 0.59 -11.24
C ILE A 268 3.55 0.14 -11.00
N ALA A 269 4.51 0.90 -11.51
CA ALA A 269 5.93 0.64 -11.29
C ALA A 269 6.46 1.55 -10.18
N LEU A 270 7.30 0.99 -9.33
CA LEU A 270 7.94 1.68 -8.22
C LEU A 270 9.42 1.32 -8.19
N ARG A 271 10.28 2.34 -8.19
CA ARG A 271 11.74 2.19 -8.13
C ARG A 271 12.29 2.56 -6.75
N PRO A 272 13.47 2.02 -6.38
CA PRO A 272 14.13 2.41 -5.15
C PRO A 272 14.34 3.93 -5.07
N LYS A 273 14.33 4.46 -3.86
CA LYS A 273 14.69 5.86 -3.60
C LYS A 273 16.11 6.14 -4.05
N GLN A 274 16.33 7.26 -4.71
CA GLN A 274 17.68 7.73 -5.03
C GLN A 274 18.38 8.40 -3.85
N ARG A 275 17.59 8.86 -2.87
CA ARG A 275 18.05 9.47 -1.61
C ARG A 275 17.01 9.25 -0.53
N GLU A 276 17.46 9.22 0.72
CA GLU A 276 16.54 9.17 1.84
C GLU A 276 15.69 10.46 1.91
N VAL A 277 14.38 10.24 2.00
CA VAL A 277 13.36 11.29 2.18
C VAL A 277 12.44 10.79 3.27
N ALA A 278 12.18 11.63 4.27
CA ALA A 278 11.17 11.30 5.27
C ALA A 278 9.80 11.18 4.60
N ALA A 279 9.05 10.16 4.96
CA ALA A 279 7.69 9.98 4.47
C ALA A 279 6.79 11.11 4.99
N ASP A 280 6.12 11.79 4.07
CA ASP A 280 5.21 12.92 4.33
C ASP A 280 3.81 12.58 3.81
N LEU A 281 3.20 11.55 4.43
CA LEU A 281 1.87 11.10 4.06
C LEU A 281 0.80 12.04 4.63
N PRO A 282 -0.23 12.37 3.84
CA PRO A 282 -1.35 13.18 4.31
C PRO A 282 -2.06 12.53 5.51
N ASN A 283 -2.51 13.38 6.44
CA ASN A 283 -3.26 13.00 7.65
C ASN A 283 -2.51 12.12 8.67
N ARG A 284 -1.24 11.82 8.43
CA ARG A 284 -0.40 11.04 9.34
C ARG A 284 0.23 11.95 10.39
N VAL A 285 0.06 11.58 11.66
CA VAL A 285 0.70 12.25 12.79
C VAL A 285 1.57 11.22 13.51
N ARG A 286 2.88 11.46 13.55
CA ARG A 286 3.79 10.68 14.38
C ARG A 286 3.66 11.11 15.83
N CYS A 287 3.49 10.14 16.71
CA CYS A 287 3.33 10.31 18.14
C CYS A 287 4.30 9.39 18.88
N ASP A 288 4.51 9.68 20.15
CA ASP A 288 5.05 8.72 21.09
C ASP A 288 3.90 7.96 21.77
N LEU A 289 4.21 6.85 22.45
CA LEU A 289 3.26 6.11 23.27
C LEU A 289 3.73 6.13 24.73
N THR A 290 2.86 6.56 25.63
CA THR A 290 3.09 6.52 27.05
C THR A 290 2.19 5.47 27.70
N ARG A 291 2.74 4.69 28.63
CA ARG A 291 1.99 3.68 29.37
C ARG A 291 1.46 4.30 30.67
N ALA A 292 0.16 4.16 30.91
CA ALA A 292 -0.49 4.54 32.16
C ALA A 292 -0.34 3.46 33.25
N GLU A 293 -0.70 3.80 34.49
CA GLU A 293 -0.59 2.89 35.64
C GLU A 293 -1.53 1.66 35.50
N ASP A 294 -2.67 1.81 34.86
CA ASP A 294 -3.63 0.74 34.57
C ASP A 294 -3.17 -0.20 33.44
N GLY A 295 -2.03 0.10 32.81
CA GLY A 295 -1.46 -0.69 31.73
C GLY A 295 -1.94 -0.28 30.34
N SER A 296 -2.85 0.68 30.21
CA SER A 296 -3.24 1.27 28.93
C SER A 296 -2.14 2.15 28.33
N TYR A 297 -2.21 2.39 27.03
CA TYR A 297 -1.26 3.23 26.28
C TYR A 297 -1.99 4.41 25.67
N PHE A 298 -1.44 5.59 25.85
CA PHE A 298 -1.93 6.83 25.23
C PHE A 298 -0.94 7.32 24.19
N PHE A 299 -1.47 7.85 23.10
CA PHE A 299 -0.65 8.63 22.19
C PHE A 299 -0.22 9.92 22.90
N GLU A 300 1.02 10.29 22.66
CA GLU A 300 1.58 11.53 23.16
C GLU A 300 2.04 12.40 21.99
N GLN A 301 1.61 13.65 21.96
CA GLN A 301 2.05 14.62 20.98
C GLN A 301 2.54 15.87 21.70
N ARG A 302 3.78 16.27 21.41
CA ARG A 302 4.42 17.48 22.00
C ARG A 302 4.47 17.48 23.54
N GLY A 303 4.67 16.33 24.16
CA GLY A 303 4.77 16.19 25.59
C GLY A 303 3.43 16.18 26.33
N GLN A 304 2.32 16.03 25.62
CA GLN A 304 0.98 15.91 26.21
C GLN A 304 0.27 14.65 25.72
N GLN A 305 -0.46 13.99 26.63
CA GLN A 305 -1.33 12.88 26.23
C GLN A 305 -2.39 13.38 25.26
N ASP A 306 -2.58 12.62 24.20
CA ASP A 306 -3.57 12.87 23.13
C ASP A 306 -4.56 11.69 23.07
N PRO A 307 -5.53 11.61 24.03
CA PRO A 307 -6.46 10.49 24.10
C PRO A 307 -7.32 10.42 22.85
N LEU A 308 -7.76 9.23 22.50
CA LEU A 308 -8.74 9.05 21.44
C LEU A 308 -10.10 9.63 21.90
N PRO A 309 -10.82 10.36 21.02
CA PRO A 309 -12.09 11.00 21.38
C PRO A 309 -13.14 9.95 21.79
N GLU A 310 -14.15 10.37 22.56
CA GLU A 310 -15.22 9.48 23.03
C GLU A 310 -16.00 8.85 21.88
N ASP A 311 -16.21 9.60 20.81
CA ASP A 311 -16.91 9.20 19.60
C ASP A 311 -15.99 8.51 18.57
N PHE A 312 -14.80 8.06 19.00
CA PHE A 312 -13.87 7.33 18.14
C PHE A 312 -14.54 6.10 17.54
N SER A 313 -14.74 6.13 16.24
CA SER A 313 -15.30 5.02 15.46
C SER A 313 -14.28 4.39 14.52
N GLY A 314 -13.06 4.94 14.49
CA GLY A 314 -11.97 4.42 13.68
C GLY A 314 -11.40 3.11 14.20
N TRP A 315 -10.49 2.53 13.45
CA TRP A 315 -9.84 1.30 13.80
C TRP A 315 -8.49 1.57 14.47
N ALA A 316 -8.24 0.93 15.61
CA ALA A 316 -6.94 0.95 16.27
C ALA A 316 -6.32 -0.44 16.22
N ALA A 317 -5.08 -0.53 15.80
CA ALA A 317 -4.36 -1.78 15.70
C ALA A 317 -2.87 -1.62 15.92
N TYR A 318 -2.19 -2.75 16.08
CA TYR A 318 -0.74 -2.79 16.09
C TYR A 318 -0.20 -3.89 15.18
N ALA A 319 1.00 -3.66 14.65
CA ALA A 319 1.76 -4.63 13.90
C ALA A 319 3.01 -5.02 14.68
N VAL A 320 3.20 -6.32 14.90
CA VAL A 320 4.42 -6.85 15.52
C VAL A 320 5.50 -6.98 14.45
N HIS A 321 6.69 -6.45 14.75
CA HIS A 321 7.87 -6.63 13.93
C HIS A 321 8.67 -7.82 14.47
N ASP A 322 8.68 -8.93 13.78
CA ASP A 322 9.58 -10.04 14.08
C ASP A 322 11.00 -9.55 13.88
N GLY A 323 11.82 -9.54 14.93
CA GLY A 323 13.14 -8.93 15.13
C GLY A 323 14.19 -9.00 14.01
N VAL A 324 13.80 -9.11 12.76
CA VAL A 324 14.66 -9.08 11.58
C VAL A 324 14.75 -7.64 11.08
N ALA A 325 15.93 -7.08 11.13
CA ALA A 325 16.22 -5.68 10.82
C ALA A 325 16.01 -5.27 9.35
N HIS A 326 15.55 -6.15 8.48
CA HIS A 326 15.35 -5.86 7.06
C HIS A 326 13.98 -6.34 6.58
N ALA A 327 13.26 -5.42 5.99
CA ALA A 327 11.87 -5.50 5.51
C ALA A 327 11.58 -6.58 4.45
N THR A 328 12.54 -7.37 4.02
CA THR A 328 12.38 -8.40 3.01
C THR A 328 11.68 -9.65 3.50
N THR A 329 11.54 -9.84 4.82
CA THR A 329 10.95 -11.04 5.43
C THR A 329 10.12 -10.76 6.68
N ALA A 330 9.92 -9.50 7.05
CA ALA A 330 9.16 -9.16 8.24
C ALA A 330 7.69 -9.51 8.04
N HIS A 331 7.28 -10.67 8.52
CA HIS A 331 5.88 -10.98 8.74
C HIS A 331 5.38 -10.04 9.82
N ARG A 332 4.61 -9.04 9.44
CA ARG A 332 3.93 -8.18 10.38
C ARG A 332 2.61 -8.84 10.75
N THR A 333 2.45 -9.20 11.99
CA THR A 333 1.17 -9.67 12.49
C THR A 333 0.36 -8.49 12.99
N PHE A 334 -0.74 -8.20 12.33
CA PHE A 334 -1.67 -7.15 12.74
C PHE A 334 -2.64 -7.69 13.79
N ARG A 335 -2.94 -6.86 14.80
CA ARG A 335 -3.92 -7.16 15.84
C ARG A 335 -4.70 -5.91 16.18
N ARG A 336 -6.00 -6.06 16.41
CA ARG A 336 -6.86 -4.99 16.88
C ARG A 336 -6.62 -4.74 18.36
N MET A 337 -6.59 -3.46 18.75
CA MET A 337 -6.52 -3.00 20.12
C MET A 337 -7.91 -2.58 20.61
N GLU A 338 -8.13 -2.68 21.91
CA GLU A 338 -9.34 -2.17 22.55
C GLU A 338 -9.10 -0.76 23.06
N ARG A 339 -10.09 0.11 22.86
CA ARG A 339 -10.08 1.47 23.39
C ARG A 339 -10.62 1.47 24.82
N THR A 340 -9.94 2.13 25.75
CA THR A 340 -10.46 2.38 27.10
C THR A 340 -11.44 3.56 27.12
N PRO A 341 -12.29 3.67 28.15
CA PRO A 341 -13.18 4.83 28.31
C PRO A 341 -12.44 6.17 28.33
N GLU A 342 -11.23 6.19 28.87
CA GLU A 342 -10.38 7.37 28.99
C GLU A 342 -9.66 7.72 27.68
N GLY A 343 -9.83 6.92 26.61
CA GLY A 343 -9.24 7.15 25.31
C GLY A 343 -7.84 6.58 25.13
N GLY A 344 -7.41 5.69 26.02
CA GLY A 344 -6.21 4.88 25.87
C GLY A 344 -6.47 3.60 25.06
N LEU A 345 -5.43 2.82 24.81
CA LEU A 345 -5.46 1.57 24.07
C LEU A 345 -4.88 0.42 24.90
N LEU A 346 -5.51 -0.74 24.83
CA LEU A 346 -5.06 -1.96 25.49
C LEU A 346 -4.50 -2.95 24.47
N PHE A 347 -3.31 -3.47 24.76
CA PHE A 347 -2.77 -4.62 24.05
C PHE A 347 -3.41 -5.90 24.60
N PRO A 348 -3.80 -6.86 23.75
CA PRO A 348 -4.25 -8.17 24.22
C PRO A 348 -3.16 -8.87 25.04
N PRO A 349 -3.51 -9.42 26.23
CA PRO A 349 -2.51 -9.96 27.17
C PRO A 349 -1.62 -11.07 26.59
N GLU A 350 -2.18 -11.91 25.74
CA GLU A 350 -1.49 -13.08 25.17
C GLU A 350 -0.33 -12.70 24.25
N GLN A 351 -0.25 -11.45 23.83
CA GLN A 351 0.71 -11.00 22.81
C GLN A 351 1.78 -10.06 23.33
N LEU A 352 1.62 -9.57 24.57
CA LEU A 352 2.68 -8.84 25.27
C LEU A 352 3.88 -9.74 25.63
N ALA A 353 3.69 -11.06 25.56
CA ALA A 353 4.67 -12.05 25.99
C ALA A 353 5.88 -12.19 25.04
N ALA A 354 5.80 -11.70 23.82
CA ALA A 354 6.86 -11.96 22.83
C ALA A 354 8.08 -11.05 22.96
N GLY A 355 7.97 -9.90 23.62
CA GLY A 355 9.00 -8.85 23.59
C GLY A 355 9.26 -8.43 22.14
N GLY A 356 9.51 -7.18 21.86
CA GLY A 356 9.82 -6.78 20.51
C GLY A 356 9.41 -5.35 20.20
N ARG A 357 9.65 -4.97 18.95
CA ARG A 357 9.22 -3.68 18.40
C ARG A 357 7.88 -3.84 17.74
N CYS A 358 6.96 -2.94 17.99
CA CYS A 358 5.71 -2.88 17.25
C CYS A 358 5.35 -1.46 16.85
N SER A 359 4.62 -1.33 15.76
CA SER A 359 3.97 -0.09 15.34
C SER A 359 2.51 -0.12 15.75
N VAL A 360 2.06 0.97 16.36
CA VAL A 360 0.67 1.16 16.76
C VAL A 360 0.08 2.29 15.93
N TYR A 361 -1.09 2.09 15.40
CA TYR A 361 -1.83 3.14 14.74
C TYR A 361 -3.28 3.21 15.21
N ALA A 362 -3.86 4.40 15.13
CA ALA A 362 -5.27 4.63 15.35
C ALA A 362 -5.78 5.74 14.43
N VAL A 363 -6.97 5.53 13.88
CA VAL A 363 -7.62 6.49 12.98
C VAL A 363 -8.91 6.97 13.62
N ASP A 364 -9.09 8.27 13.70
CA ASP A 364 -10.30 8.87 14.21
C ASP A 364 -11.31 9.23 13.09
N GLN A 365 -12.51 9.65 13.47
CA GLN A 365 -13.58 10.02 12.53
C GLN A 365 -13.20 11.15 11.57
N THR A 366 -12.21 11.96 11.93
CA THR A 366 -11.73 13.03 11.08
C THR A 366 -10.75 12.54 10.00
N GLY A 367 -10.36 11.25 10.06
CA GLY A 367 -9.34 10.66 9.20
C GLY A 367 -7.91 10.99 9.62
N ARG A 368 -7.71 11.55 10.83
CA ARG A 368 -6.39 11.74 11.42
C ARG A 368 -5.85 10.39 11.87
N MET A 369 -4.69 10.02 11.34
CA MET A 369 -4.00 8.79 11.72
C MET A 369 -2.85 9.11 12.67
N ARG A 370 -2.93 8.60 13.89
CA ARG A 370 -1.85 8.63 14.87
C ARG A 370 -1.04 7.36 14.72
N VAL A 371 0.29 7.49 14.61
CA VAL A 371 1.21 6.36 14.46
C VAL A 371 2.34 6.50 15.45
N ALA A 372 2.63 5.43 16.18
CA ALA A 372 3.73 5.39 17.14
C ALA A 372 4.44 4.03 17.09
N GLU A 373 5.71 4.02 17.49
CA GLU A 373 6.47 2.81 17.72
C GLU A 373 6.67 2.58 19.21
N VAL A 374 6.53 1.35 19.66
CA VAL A 374 6.79 0.96 21.05
C VAL A 374 7.61 -0.32 21.10
N ARG A 375 8.49 -0.41 22.09
CA ARG A 375 9.12 -1.68 22.48
C ARG A 375 8.28 -2.31 23.57
N LEU A 376 7.74 -3.49 23.29
CA LEU A 376 7.05 -4.29 24.28
C LEU A 376 8.06 -4.85 25.29
N PRO A 377 7.73 -4.90 26.60
CA PRO A 377 8.59 -5.50 27.59
C PRO A 377 8.84 -6.98 27.23
N ALA A 378 10.06 -7.44 27.51
CA ALA A 378 10.36 -8.87 27.38
C ALA A 378 9.44 -9.67 28.33
N PRO A 379 8.98 -10.88 27.91
CA PRO A 379 8.22 -11.73 28.81
C PRO A 379 9.02 -11.99 30.09
N PRO A 380 8.37 -12.10 31.25
CA PRO A 380 9.04 -12.49 32.47
C PRO A 380 9.73 -13.84 32.21
N LYS A 381 11.02 -13.94 32.56
CA LYS A 381 11.72 -15.22 32.49
C LYS A 381 10.84 -16.28 33.17
N PRO A 382 10.60 -17.44 32.52
CA PRO A 382 9.89 -18.51 33.19
C PRO A 382 10.58 -18.77 34.53
N ALA A 383 9.81 -18.87 35.61
CA ALA A 383 10.34 -19.19 36.91
C ALA A 383 11.20 -20.46 36.76
N ALA A 384 12.42 -20.40 37.20
CA ALA A 384 13.31 -21.56 37.11
C ALA A 384 12.54 -22.76 37.70
N GLU A 385 12.37 -23.82 36.93
CA GLU A 385 11.82 -25.08 37.45
C GLU A 385 12.54 -25.39 38.77
N PRO A 386 11.79 -25.71 39.83
CA PRO A 386 12.45 -26.11 41.07
C PRO A 386 13.35 -27.29 40.77
N ALA A 387 14.63 -27.15 41.10
CA ALA A 387 15.60 -28.19 40.86
C ALA A 387 15.04 -29.52 41.38
N ALA A 388 15.02 -30.51 40.49
CA ALA A 388 14.59 -31.85 40.85
C ALA A 388 15.33 -32.27 42.12
N PRO A 389 14.66 -32.86 43.14
CA PRO A 389 15.31 -33.25 44.37
C PRO A 389 16.47 -34.18 44.03
N GLN A 390 17.69 -33.77 44.45
CA GLN A 390 18.86 -34.61 44.35
C GLN A 390 18.58 -35.91 45.07
N GLN A 391 18.54 -37.03 44.33
CA GLN A 391 18.50 -38.34 44.92
C GLN A 391 19.78 -38.56 45.70
N ASP A 392 19.62 -38.78 47.02
CA ASP A 392 20.68 -39.11 47.95
C ASP A 392 21.31 -40.45 47.52
N PRO A 393 22.63 -40.50 47.21
CA PRO A 393 23.26 -41.75 46.74
C PRO A 393 23.45 -42.78 47.83
N SER A 394 22.94 -42.57 49.06
CA SER A 394 23.19 -43.45 50.22
C SER A 394 22.19 -44.61 50.38
N THR A 395 21.25 -44.86 49.48
CA THR A 395 20.33 -45.99 49.53
C THR A 395 20.62 -47.10 48.49
N VAL A 396 21.88 -47.54 48.41
CA VAL A 396 22.15 -48.83 47.77
C VAL A 396 22.14 -49.91 48.87
N GLN A 397 21.05 -50.63 49.02
CA GLN A 397 21.01 -51.86 49.79
C GLN A 397 21.75 -52.96 48.99
N PRO A 398 22.67 -53.74 49.64
CA PRO A 398 23.24 -54.89 49.00
C PRO A 398 22.22 -56.05 49.00
N GLY A 399 21.75 -56.39 47.82
CA GLY A 399 20.91 -57.55 47.61
C GLY A 399 21.69 -58.86 47.65
N LEU A 400 21.09 -59.79 48.34
CA LEU A 400 21.45 -61.23 48.32
C LEU A 400 21.26 -61.86 46.93
#